data_f02a187a6db4fea436188597ed5ef55b
#
_entry.id   f02a187a6db4fea436188597ed5ef55b
#
_cell.length_a   1.000
_cell.length_b   1.000
_cell.length_c   1.000
_cell.angle_alpha   90.00
_cell.angle_beta   90.00
_cell.angle_gamma   90.00
#
_symmetry.space_group_name_H-M   'P 1'
#
loop_
_entity.id
_entity.type
_entity.pdbx_description
1 polymer ?
#
loop_
_entity_poly.entity_id
_entity_poly.type
_entity_poly.pdbx_seq_one_letter_code
_entity_poly.pdbx_strand_id
1 'polypeptide(L)'
;EINQPIVYCTPKPIYTIEDIRKFSIDPTDICRIPRDIIDDDRIWKIAMWGAPRDLELIGKMQSTFAPMASFIEENHMTTAEGFKRGNRKHQCYDFKGLPLVEAKSFKPYYVSSDELPIVDFDDFECIVKNAREIFAAPHLIIKQSHKNGTFLSEVLDYDAVFNHSLLGVHGNINKLKYLSVIIGSRVFSYYHILTNRKWLVERDELEAGDIWQTPIPSPSDAEIAEACGIFDELAVSPAKKEKAEQFVRHMYRLKEYESYQIDDVIDYVYDYFKKKQHSVS
;
A
#
# COMPACT_ATOMS: atom_id res chain seq x y z
N GLU A 1 20.69 -15.81 -34.98
CA GLU A 1 19.95 -14.55 -35.11
C GLU A 1 18.95 -14.39 -33.99
N ILE A 2 19.20 -13.34 -33.18
CA ILE A 2 18.75 -13.30 -31.78
C ILE A 2 17.58 -12.31 -31.63
N ASN A 3 16.56 -12.46 -32.46
CA ASN A 3 15.38 -11.59 -32.39
C ASN A 3 14.14 -12.26 -31.75
N GLN A 4 14.31 -13.48 -31.23
CA GLN A 4 13.20 -14.15 -30.56
C GLN A 4 13.04 -13.64 -29.13
N PRO A 5 11.80 -13.46 -28.65
CA PRO A 5 11.53 -13.07 -27.27
C PRO A 5 12.07 -14.11 -26.29
N ILE A 6 12.43 -13.67 -25.10
CA ILE A 6 12.77 -14.57 -23.99
C ILE A 6 11.48 -15.15 -23.45
N VAL A 7 11.44 -16.47 -23.29
CA VAL A 7 10.35 -17.14 -22.56
C VAL A 7 10.72 -17.13 -21.08
N TYR A 8 9.96 -16.36 -20.31
CA TYR A 8 10.12 -16.25 -18.87
C TYR A 8 8.97 -17.02 -18.18
N CYS A 9 9.35 -17.96 -17.32
CA CYS A 9 8.38 -18.80 -16.61
C CYS A 9 8.51 -18.60 -15.11
N THR A 10 7.43 -18.18 -14.46
CA THR A 10 7.38 -17.89 -13.02
C THR A 10 6.19 -18.60 -12.38
N PRO A 11 6.28 -19.90 -12.10
CA PRO A 11 5.22 -20.62 -11.42
C PRO A 11 4.95 -20.00 -10.06
N LYS A 12 3.69 -19.64 -9.77
CA LYS A 12 3.29 -19.13 -8.47
C LYS A 12 3.02 -20.32 -7.55
N PRO A 13 3.65 -20.39 -6.38
CA PRO A 13 3.45 -21.50 -5.48
C PRO A 13 2.02 -21.48 -4.92
N ILE A 14 1.17 -22.35 -5.44
CA ILE A 14 -0.13 -22.69 -4.86
C ILE A 14 0.12 -24.02 -4.16
N TYR A 15 0.35 -23.98 -2.85
CA TYR A 15 0.62 -25.17 -2.07
C TYR A 15 -0.69 -25.70 -1.48
N THR A 16 -1.20 -26.79 -2.04
CA THR A 16 -2.01 -27.75 -1.27
C THR A 16 -1.08 -28.83 -0.74
N ILE A 17 -1.44 -29.49 0.37
CA ILE A 17 -0.65 -30.61 0.93
C ILE A 17 -0.50 -31.74 -0.10
N GLU A 18 -1.47 -31.88 -1.01
CA GLU A 18 -1.44 -32.84 -2.11
C GLU A 18 -0.52 -32.43 -3.26
N ASP A 19 -0.29 -31.13 -3.46
CA ASP A 19 0.44 -30.57 -4.59
C ASP A 19 1.93 -30.36 -4.34
N ILE A 20 2.42 -30.51 -3.11
CA ILE A 20 3.84 -30.37 -2.75
C ILE A 20 4.76 -31.29 -3.61
N ARG A 21 4.20 -32.34 -4.21
CA ARG A 21 4.94 -33.27 -5.07
C ARG A 21 4.72 -33.06 -6.57
N LYS A 22 3.90 -32.09 -6.96
CA LYS A 22 3.59 -31.82 -8.37
C LYS A 22 3.95 -30.38 -8.70
N PHE A 23 4.88 -30.21 -9.59
CA PHE A 23 5.19 -28.93 -10.21
C PHE A 23 4.27 -28.77 -11.41
N SER A 24 3.43 -27.75 -11.40
CA SER A 24 2.55 -27.40 -12.51
C SER A 24 2.88 -26.02 -13.03
N ILE A 25 2.94 -25.87 -14.34
CA ILE A 25 3.10 -24.59 -15.02
C ILE A 25 1.80 -24.30 -15.74
N ASP A 26 1.10 -23.24 -15.32
CA ASP A 26 -0.06 -22.73 -16.03
C ASP A 26 0.35 -21.80 -17.19
N PRO A 27 -0.50 -21.63 -18.23
CA PRO A 27 -0.22 -20.66 -19.29
C PRO A 27 0.03 -19.23 -18.79
N THR A 28 -0.59 -18.84 -17.67
CA THR A 28 -0.43 -17.55 -16.99
C THR A 28 0.94 -17.38 -16.32
N ASP A 29 1.68 -18.48 -16.10
CA ASP A 29 3.04 -18.45 -15.59
C ASP A 29 4.08 -18.15 -16.66
N ILE A 30 3.69 -18.12 -17.93
CA ILE A 30 4.59 -17.97 -19.06
C ILE A 30 4.41 -16.58 -19.68
N CYS A 31 5.47 -15.79 -19.64
CA CYS A 31 5.53 -14.49 -20.28
C CYS A 31 6.59 -14.49 -21.39
N ARG A 32 6.30 -13.86 -22.52
CA ARG A 32 7.24 -13.64 -23.61
C ARG A 32 7.73 -12.20 -23.56
N ILE A 33 8.98 -12.02 -23.16
CA ILE A 33 9.60 -10.71 -22.99
C ILE A 33 10.35 -10.33 -24.26
N PRO A 34 9.98 -9.22 -24.92
CA PRO A 34 10.74 -8.66 -26.04
C PRO A 34 12.19 -8.36 -25.63
N ARG A 35 13.15 -8.58 -26.54
CA ARG A 35 14.58 -8.41 -26.18
C ARG A 35 15.00 -6.98 -26.00
N ASP A 36 14.33 -6.04 -26.61
CA ASP A 36 14.61 -4.60 -26.52
C ASP A 36 14.30 -3.98 -25.14
N ILE A 37 13.56 -4.69 -24.28
CA ILE A 37 13.20 -4.21 -22.93
C ILE A 37 13.86 -5.01 -21.79
N ILE A 38 14.70 -6.01 -22.08
CA ILE A 38 15.29 -6.88 -21.04
C ILE A 38 16.32 -6.18 -20.14
N ASP A 39 16.91 -5.08 -20.61
CA ASP A 39 17.86 -4.28 -19.86
C ASP A 39 17.20 -3.42 -18.77
N ASP A 40 15.88 -3.24 -18.85
CA ASP A 40 15.10 -2.63 -17.76
C ASP A 40 14.79 -3.69 -16.69
N ASP A 41 15.43 -3.57 -15.54
CA ASP A 41 15.33 -4.55 -14.45
C ASP A 41 13.91 -4.70 -13.87
N ARG A 42 13.03 -3.71 -14.09
CA ARG A 42 11.61 -3.75 -13.69
C ARG A 42 10.83 -4.83 -14.43
N ILE A 43 11.25 -5.18 -15.67
CA ILE A 43 10.49 -6.13 -16.50
C ILE A 43 10.35 -7.51 -15.86
N TRP A 44 11.31 -7.93 -15.05
CA TRP A 44 11.30 -9.26 -14.43
C TRP A 44 10.19 -9.39 -13.38
N LYS A 45 9.97 -8.33 -12.58
CA LYS A 45 8.86 -8.29 -11.61
C LYS A 45 7.52 -8.09 -12.30
N ILE A 46 7.47 -7.22 -13.32
CA ILE A 46 6.29 -6.98 -14.14
C ILE A 46 5.85 -8.27 -14.85
N ALA A 47 6.78 -8.99 -15.47
CA ALA A 47 6.48 -10.25 -16.16
C ALA A 47 6.04 -11.38 -15.21
N MET A 48 6.31 -11.26 -13.92
CA MET A 48 5.86 -12.22 -12.92
C MET A 48 4.36 -12.09 -12.59
N TRP A 49 3.84 -10.86 -12.50
CA TRP A 49 2.47 -10.57 -12.03
C TRP A 49 1.58 -9.89 -13.07
N GLY A 50 2.16 -9.29 -14.08
CA GLY A 50 1.51 -8.55 -15.15
C GLY A 50 2.00 -8.99 -16.53
N ALA A 51 2.10 -8.03 -17.44
CA ALA A 51 2.52 -8.23 -18.83
C ALA A 51 3.51 -7.14 -19.26
N PRO A 52 4.29 -7.32 -20.36
CA PRO A 52 5.26 -6.31 -20.82
C PRO A 52 4.65 -4.90 -21.06
N ARG A 53 3.35 -4.83 -21.44
CA ARG A 53 2.61 -3.57 -21.58
C ARG A 53 2.56 -2.73 -20.30
N ASP A 54 2.65 -3.38 -19.14
CA ASP A 54 2.59 -2.70 -17.84
C ASP A 54 3.87 -1.90 -17.56
N LEU A 55 4.98 -2.21 -18.24
CA LEU A 55 6.22 -1.43 -18.15
C LEU A 55 6.02 0.02 -18.62
N GLU A 56 5.25 0.21 -19.69
CA GLU A 56 4.94 1.55 -20.21
C GLU A 56 4.09 2.36 -19.22
N LEU A 57 3.07 1.73 -18.63
CA LEU A 57 2.20 2.39 -17.65
C LEU A 57 2.98 2.75 -16.36
N ILE A 58 3.80 1.85 -15.84
CA ILE A 58 4.68 2.13 -14.69
C ILE A 58 5.66 3.27 -15.04
N GLY A 59 6.29 3.23 -16.22
CA GLY A 59 7.18 4.29 -16.69
C GLY A 59 6.47 5.65 -16.82
N LYS A 60 5.23 5.66 -17.33
CA LYS A 60 4.38 6.86 -17.39
C LYS A 60 4.09 7.41 -15.99
N MET A 61 3.72 6.57 -15.03
CA MET A 61 3.48 7.00 -13.64
C MET A 61 4.73 7.64 -13.04
N GLN A 62 5.87 6.99 -13.16
CA GLN A 62 7.15 7.45 -12.59
C GLN A 62 7.67 8.75 -13.25
N SER A 63 7.41 8.95 -14.55
CA SER A 63 7.85 10.16 -15.26
C SER A 63 6.89 11.34 -15.12
N THR A 64 5.62 11.08 -14.80
CA THR A 64 4.57 12.13 -14.74
C THR A 64 4.39 12.66 -13.33
N PHE A 65 4.54 11.84 -12.32
CA PHE A 65 4.19 12.16 -10.94
C PHE A 65 5.41 12.11 -10.03
N ALA A 66 5.47 13.06 -9.09
CA ALA A 66 6.50 13.08 -8.07
C ALA A 66 6.27 11.98 -7.00
N PRO A 67 7.31 11.52 -6.30
CA PRO A 67 7.16 10.62 -5.16
C PRO A 67 6.28 11.22 -4.06
N MET A 68 5.55 10.38 -3.32
CA MET A 68 4.77 10.79 -2.15
C MET A 68 5.62 11.56 -1.12
N ALA A 69 6.91 11.21 -1.01
CA ALA A 69 7.86 11.93 -0.17
C ALA A 69 7.92 13.42 -0.48
N SER A 70 7.87 13.81 -1.76
CA SER A 70 7.86 15.23 -2.16
C SER A 70 6.59 15.93 -1.68
N PHE A 71 5.43 15.28 -1.82
CA PHE A 71 4.17 15.82 -1.30
C PHE A 71 4.19 15.99 0.22
N ILE A 72 4.76 15.03 0.94
CA ILE A 72 4.95 15.07 2.40
C ILE A 72 5.84 16.26 2.79
N GLU A 73 6.97 16.43 2.13
CA GLU A 73 7.93 17.51 2.38
C GLU A 73 7.33 18.89 2.08
N GLU A 74 6.75 19.08 0.89
CA GLU A 74 6.11 20.32 0.47
C GLU A 74 4.97 20.77 1.40
N ASN A 75 4.32 19.82 2.07
CA ASN A 75 3.23 20.09 2.99
C ASN A 75 3.65 20.06 4.48
N HIS A 76 4.97 20.02 4.75
CA HIS A 76 5.54 20.05 6.11
C HIS A 76 4.95 18.96 7.02
N MET A 77 4.73 17.76 6.49
CA MET A 77 4.19 16.64 7.23
C MET A 77 5.32 15.87 7.93
N THR A 78 5.04 15.34 9.12
CA THR A 78 5.95 14.48 9.85
C THR A 78 5.59 13.02 9.63
N THR A 79 6.57 12.16 9.35
CA THR A 79 6.37 10.73 9.14
C THR A 79 7.30 9.91 10.01
N ALA A 80 6.82 8.81 10.57
CA ALA A 80 7.66 7.80 11.24
C ALA A 80 6.93 6.46 11.35
N GLU A 81 7.70 5.41 11.65
CA GLU A 81 7.15 4.16 12.17
C GLU A 81 6.69 4.35 13.62
N GLY A 82 5.71 3.54 14.04
CA GLY A 82 5.26 3.52 15.41
C GLY A 82 6.32 3.00 16.39
N PHE A 83 5.96 2.95 17.68
CA PHE A 83 6.88 2.57 18.74
C PHE A 83 7.24 1.07 18.73
N LYS A 84 8.36 0.73 19.35
CA LYS A 84 8.73 -0.64 19.77
C LYS A 84 8.63 -0.75 21.29
N ARG A 85 8.34 -1.95 21.78
CA ARG A 85 8.41 -2.29 23.19
C ARG A 85 9.75 -2.93 23.55
N GLY A 86 10.23 -2.73 24.76
CA GLY A 86 11.19 -3.60 25.40
C GLY A 86 12.60 -3.07 25.62
N ASN A 87 13.01 -1.89 25.21
CA ASN A 87 14.33 -1.39 25.53
C ASN A 87 14.30 0.03 26.12
N ARG A 88 14.37 0.13 27.45
CA ARG A 88 14.32 1.41 28.21
C ARG A 88 15.45 2.41 27.90
N LYS A 89 16.47 2.03 27.12
CA LYS A 89 17.59 2.91 26.79
C LYS A 89 17.21 4.14 25.95
N HIS A 90 16.04 4.11 25.33
CA HIS A 90 15.55 5.16 24.44
C HIS A 90 14.08 5.51 24.75
N GLN A 91 13.71 5.52 26.02
CA GLN A 91 12.37 5.94 26.42
C GLN A 91 12.13 7.38 25.95
N CYS A 92 11.13 7.59 25.09
CA CYS A 92 10.94 8.87 24.43
C CYS A 92 9.77 9.67 24.97
N TYR A 93 8.63 9.03 25.26
CA TYR A 93 7.40 9.72 25.67
C TYR A 93 6.55 8.85 26.59
N ASP A 94 5.73 9.52 27.41
CA ASP A 94 4.68 8.87 28.18
C ASP A 94 3.41 8.84 27.30
N PHE A 95 2.97 7.64 26.95
CA PHE A 95 1.75 7.40 26.18
C PHE A 95 0.65 6.72 27.01
N LYS A 96 0.85 6.61 28.32
CA LYS A 96 -0.11 5.98 29.21
C LYS A 96 -1.45 6.68 29.13
N GLY A 97 -2.50 5.90 29.01
CA GLY A 97 -3.87 6.41 28.90
C GLY A 97 -4.35 6.74 27.49
N LEU A 98 -3.47 6.66 26.48
CA LEU A 98 -3.87 6.85 25.08
C LEU A 98 -4.41 5.57 24.45
N PRO A 99 -5.34 5.67 23.48
CA PRO A 99 -5.78 4.52 22.67
C PRO A 99 -4.62 3.89 21.92
N LEU A 100 -4.57 2.55 21.89
CA LEU A 100 -3.58 1.76 21.18
C LEU A 100 -4.18 1.18 19.89
N VAL A 101 -3.72 1.64 18.75
CA VAL A 101 -4.07 1.06 17.44
C VAL A 101 -3.11 -0.07 17.10
N GLU A 102 -3.65 -1.25 16.91
CA GLU A 102 -2.91 -2.42 16.44
C GLU A 102 -3.29 -2.74 14.99
N ALA A 103 -2.42 -3.43 14.26
CA ALA A 103 -2.68 -3.83 12.87
C ALA A 103 -4.00 -4.63 12.70
N LYS A 104 -4.43 -5.37 13.74
CA LYS A 104 -5.71 -6.11 13.78
C LYS A 104 -6.93 -5.21 13.96
N SER A 105 -6.77 -3.97 14.46
CA SER A 105 -7.86 -3.01 14.69
C SER A 105 -8.40 -2.42 13.39
N PHE A 106 -7.65 -2.56 12.28
CA PHE A 106 -8.08 -2.04 10.99
C PHE A 106 -9.22 -2.88 10.41
N LYS A 107 -10.35 -2.24 10.24
CA LYS A 107 -11.46 -2.68 9.37
C LYS A 107 -11.35 -1.88 8.06
N PRO A 108 -11.88 -2.34 6.94
CA PRO A 108 -11.89 -1.52 5.72
C PRO A 108 -12.48 -0.14 5.99
N TYR A 109 -11.67 0.91 5.81
CA TYR A 109 -12.02 2.32 5.94
C TYR A 109 -12.48 2.78 7.34
N TYR A 110 -12.11 2.05 8.40
CA TYR A 110 -12.54 2.45 9.74
C TYR A 110 -11.70 1.82 10.86
N VAL A 111 -11.31 2.63 11.84
CA VAL A 111 -10.75 2.23 13.14
C VAL A 111 -11.61 2.86 14.23
N SER A 112 -12.39 2.04 14.96
CA SER A 112 -13.25 2.52 16.03
C SER A 112 -12.45 2.92 17.26
N SER A 113 -12.61 4.13 17.77
CA SER A 113 -12.00 4.58 19.03
C SER A 113 -12.52 3.82 20.25
N ASP A 114 -13.80 3.45 20.24
CA ASP A 114 -14.49 2.85 21.38
C ASP A 114 -14.07 1.40 21.67
N GLU A 115 -13.47 0.73 20.70
CA GLU A 115 -13.02 -0.66 20.78
C GLU A 115 -11.50 -0.80 20.98
N LEU A 116 -10.75 0.33 21.08
CA LEU A 116 -9.31 0.28 21.19
C LEU A 116 -8.88 0.05 22.65
N PRO A 117 -7.88 -0.83 22.89
CA PRO A 117 -7.26 -0.95 24.19
C PRO A 117 -6.55 0.36 24.56
N ILE A 118 -6.54 0.67 25.85
CA ILE A 118 -5.81 1.80 26.39
C ILE A 118 -4.42 1.35 26.83
N VAL A 119 -3.42 2.16 26.55
CA VAL A 119 -2.04 1.90 26.98
C VAL A 119 -1.95 1.94 28.50
N ASP A 120 -1.48 0.84 29.09
CA ASP A 120 -1.26 0.66 30.53
C ASP A 120 0.23 0.37 30.90
N PHE A 121 1.13 0.40 29.91
CA PHE A 121 2.56 0.09 30.05
C PHE A 121 3.42 1.34 29.77
N ASP A 122 4.70 1.31 30.18
CA ASP A 122 5.65 2.42 30.09
C ASP A 122 6.98 2.06 29.39
N ASP A 123 7.09 0.86 28.83
CA ASP A 123 8.28 0.33 28.20
C ASP A 123 8.36 0.63 26.69
N PHE A 124 8.20 1.91 26.33
CA PHE A 124 8.28 2.37 24.95
C PHE A 124 9.69 2.63 24.46
N GLU A 125 9.96 2.27 23.22
CA GLU A 125 11.08 2.72 22.42
C GLU A 125 10.56 3.40 21.17
N CYS A 126 10.92 4.66 20.93
CA CYS A 126 10.64 5.32 19.68
C CYS A 126 11.80 5.14 18.72
N ILE A 127 11.51 4.75 17.49
CA ILE A 127 12.50 4.54 16.45
C ILE A 127 13.11 5.87 16.00
N VAL A 128 12.30 6.96 16.00
CA VAL A 128 12.74 8.31 15.64
C VAL A 128 12.47 9.25 16.79
N LYS A 129 13.54 9.85 17.35
CA LYS A 129 13.48 10.71 18.54
C LYS A 129 12.52 11.91 18.45
N ASN A 130 12.20 12.39 17.26
CA ASN A 130 11.47 13.64 17.04
C ASN A 130 10.09 13.42 16.40
N ALA A 131 9.55 12.20 16.44
CA ALA A 131 8.32 11.86 15.74
C ALA A 131 7.11 11.76 16.69
N ARG A 132 7.09 12.48 17.81
CA ARG A 132 5.93 12.49 18.72
C ARG A 132 4.64 12.93 18.01
N GLU A 133 4.76 13.83 17.08
CA GLU A 133 3.67 14.41 16.32
C GLU A 133 2.85 13.35 15.58
N ILE A 134 3.46 12.23 15.17
CA ILE A 134 2.72 11.15 14.48
C ILE A 134 1.66 10.48 15.35
N PHE A 135 1.73 10.65 16.67
CA PHE A 135 0.76 10.13 17.63
C PHE A 135 -0.29 11.16 18.05
N ALA A 136 -0.14 12.41 17.62
CA ALA A 136 -1.08 13.49 17.87
C ALA A 136 -2.04 13.68 16.71
N ALA A 137 -3.29 14.02 17.02
CA ALA A 137 -4.30 14.35 16.02
C ALA A 137 -4.01 15.69 15.29
N PRO A 138 -4.40 15.83 14.02
CA PRO A 138 -4.84 14.74 13.13
C PRO A 138 -3.67 13.96 12.57
N HIS A 139 -3.83 12.66 12.45
CA HIS A 139 -2.81 11.80 11.86
C HIS A 139 -3.39 10.71 10.97
N LEU A 140 -2.65 10.32 9.94
CA LEU A 140 -2.93 9.18 9.09
C LEU A 140 -2.10 8.00 9.57
N ILE A 141 -2.73 6.86 9.80
CA ILE A 141 -2.07 5.59 10.11
C ILE A 141 -2.17 4.68 8.90
N ILE A 142 -1.03 4.12 8.48
CA ILE A 142 -0.94 3.24 7.32
C ILE A 142 -0.48 1.86 7.78
N LYS A 143 -1.22 0.83 7.40
CA LYS A 143 -0.83 -0.55 7.63
C LYS A 143 0.17 -0.99 6.55
N GLN A 144 1.37 -1.42 6.96
CA GLN A 144 2.41 -1.87 6.03
C GLN A 144 2.04 -3.19 5.33
N SER A 145 1.26 -4.06 6.01
CA SER A 145 0.74 -5.28 5.41
C SER A 145 -0.58 -5.03 4.70
N HIS A 146 -0.81 -5.78 3.63
CA HIS A 146 -2.05 -5.71 2.86
C HIS A 146 -3.12 -6.68 3.37
N LYS A 147 -4.37 -6.45 2.97
CA LYS A 147 -5.46 -7.42 3.08
C LYS A 147 -5.98 -7.74 1.69
N ASN A 148 -5.73 -8.96 1.23
CA ASN A 148 -6.12 -9.40 -0.12
C ASN A 148 -5.62 -8.45 -1.24
N GLY A 149 -4.36 -8.00 -1.15
CA GLY A 149 -3.77 -7.08 -2.13
C GLY A 149 -4.15 -5.61 -1.97
N THR A 150 -5.02 -5.23 -1.01
CA THR A 150 -5.40 -3.84 -0.74
C THR A 150 -4.69 -3.34 0.51
N PHE A 151 -4.12 -2.15 0.45
CA PHE A 151 -3.57 -1.46 1.62
C PHE A 151 -4.67 -0.77 2.40
N LEU A 152 -4.49 -0.72 3.71
CA LEU A 152 -5.42 -0.07 4.61
C LEU A 152 -4.74 1.12 5.28
N SER A 153 -5.42 2.24 5.31
CA SER A 153 -5.01 3.42 6.05
C SER A 153 -6.24 4.12 6.61
N GLU A 154 -6.04 4.89 7.68
CA GLU A 154 -7.12 5.60 8.37
C GLU A 154 -6.63 6.93 8.90
N VAL A 155 -7.46 7.95 8.83
CA VAL A 155 -7.19 9.27 9.40
C VAL A 155 -7.92 9.37 10.73
N LEU A 156 -7.17 9.60 11.81
CA LEU A 156 -7.71 9.76 13.14
C LEU A 156 -7.69 11.24 13.55
N ASP A 157 -8.78 11.71 14.13
CA ASP A 157 -8.97 13.05 14.68
C ASP A 157 -8.79 13.12 16.21
N TYR A 158 -8.28 12.03 16.81
CA TYR A 158 -7.92 11.89 18.21
C TYR A 158 -6.49 11.36 18.37
N ASP A 159 -5.87 11.65 19.50
CA ASP A 159 -4.53 11.15 19.81
C ASP A 159 -4.56 9.64 20.01
N ALA A 160 -3.67 8.93 19.36
CA ALA A 160 -3.54 7.48 19.47
C ALA A 160 -2.12 7.03 19.24
N VAL A 161 -1.72 5.92 19.86
CA VAL A 161 -0.41 5.32 19.66
C VAL A 161 -0.53 4.02 18.88
N PHE A 162 0.53 3.65 18.19
CA PHE A 162 0.59 2.45 17.38
C PHE A 162 2.01 1.90 17.32
N ASN A 163 2.13 0.59 17.11
CA ASN A 163 3.41 -0.10 17.05
C ASN A 163 4.09 0.05 15.68
N HIS A 164 5.34 -0.38 15.59
CA HIS A 164 6.23 -0.26 14.42
C HIS A 164 5.77 -1.04 13.18
N SER A 165 4.72 -1.86 13.24
CA SER A 165 4.09 -2.47 12.05
C SER A 165 3.15 -1.52 11.32
N LEU A 166 2.99 -0.29 11.86
CA LEU A 166 2.19 0.77 11.31
C LEU A 166 3.05 2.02 11.10
N LEU A 167 2.74 2.77 10.04
CA LEU A 167 3.36 4.06 9.75
C LEU A 167 2.40 5.18 10.10
N GLY A 168 2.93 6.26 10.65
CA GLY A 168 2.19 7.48 10.93
C GLY A 168 2.60 8.64 10.04
N VAL A 169 1.63 9.45 9.67
CA VAL A 169 1.83 10.75 9.01
C VAL A 169 1.01 11.78 9.77
N HIS A 170 1.67 12.80 10.33
CA HIS A 170 0.98 13.94 10.95
C HIS A 170 1.01 15.15 10.02
N GLY A 171 -0.11 15.89 9.94
CA GLY A 171 -0.21 17.06 9.08
C GLY A 171 -1.62 17.58 8.90
N ASN A 172 -1.86 18.33 7.83
CA ASN A 172 -3.20 18.87 7.54
C ASN A 172 -4.21 17.75 7.25
N ILE A 173 -5.33 17.72 7.98
CA ILE A 173 -6.35 16.65 7.93
C ILE A 173 -6.87 16.39 6.52
N ASN A 174 -7.10 17.42 5.71
CA ASN A 174 -7.63 17.28 4.36
C ASN A 174 -6.63 16.59 3.43
N LYS A 175 -5.35 16.93 3.59
CA LYS A 175 -4.26 16.30 2.83
C LYS A 175 -4.01 14.85 3.29
N LEU A 176 -4.19 14.56 4.58
CA LEU A 176 -4.14 13.18 5.10
C LEU A 176 -5.27 12.33 4.54
N LYS A 177 -6.49 12.87 4.43
CA LYS A 177 -7.63 12.19 3.79
C LYS A 177 -7.35 11.90 2.31
N TYR A 178 -6.77 12.86 1.58
CA TYR A 178 -6.34 12.64 0.20
C TYR A 178 -5.34 11.48 0.09
N LEU A 179 -4.29 11.46 0.93
CA LEU A 179 -3.31 10.37 0.94
C LEU A 179 -3.98 9.01 1.25
N SER A 180 -4.92 8.98 2.19
CA SER A 180 -5.65 7.76 2.53
C SER A 180 -6.45 7.20 1.35
N VAL A 181 -7.12 8.07 0.58
CA VAL A 181 -7.86 7.67 -0.64
C VAL A 181 -6.91 7.11 -1.70
N ILE A 182 -5.74 7.73 -1.90
CA ILE A 182 -4.72 7.22 -2.83
C ILE A 182 -4.22 5.84 -2.39
N ILE A 183 -3.82 5.69 -1.12
CA ILE A 183 -3.24 4.46 -0.57
C ILE A 183 -4.24 3.29 -0.63
N GLY A 184 -5.53 3.55 -0.38
CA GLY A 184 -6.59 2.54 -0.43
C GLY A 184 -7.00 2.09 -1.83
N SER A 185 -6.41 2.65 -2.89
CA SER A 185 -6.81 2.40 -4.28
C SER A 185 -6.15 1.17 -4.91
N ARG A 186 -6.79 0.67 -5.97
CA ARG A 186 -6.22 -0.37 -6.84
C ARG A 186 -4.97 0.13 -7.57
N VAL A 187 -4.90 1.41 -7.90
CA VAL A 187 -3.73 2.03 -8.56
C VAL A 187 -2.49 1.94 -7.68
N PHE A 188 -2.61 2.25 -6.39
CA PHE A 188 -1.52 2.11 -5.42
C PHE A 188 -1.06 0.66 -5.30
N SER A 189 -1.99 -0.27 -5.15
CA SER A 189 -1.69 -1.70 -5.06
C SER A 189 -1.03 -2.22 -6.35
N TYR A 190 -1.55 -1.84 -7.51
CA TYR A 190 -0.97 -2.19 -8.83
C TYR A 190 0.49 -1.77 -8.94
N TYR A 191 0.78 -0.51 -8.59
CA TYR A 191 2.14 0.01 -8.64
C TYR A 191 3.10 -0.86 -7.81
N HIS A 192 2.73 -1.18 -6.57
CA HIS A 192 3.57 -1.98 -5.68
C HIS A 192 3.66 -3.45 -6.06
N ILE A 193 2.59 -4.05 -6.59
CA ILE A 193 2.63 -5.42 -7.13
C ILE A 193 3.72 -5.54 -8.19
N LEU A 194 3.85 -4.55 -9.05
CA LEU A 194 4.72 -4.61 -10.21
C LEU A 194 6.12 -4.04 -9.98
N THR A 195 6.33 -3.21 -8.95
CA THR A 195 7.62 -2.54 -8.74
C THR A 195 8.35 -2.96 -7.48
N ASN A 196 7.64 -3.35 -6.42
CA ASN A 196 8.29 -3.74 -5.19
C ASN A 196 8.92 -5.14 -5.31
N ARG A 197 10.24 -5.23 -5.15
CA ARG A 197 10.98 -6.48 -5.37
C ARG A 197 10.68 -7.57 -4.35
N LYS A 198 10.34 -7.20 -3.11
CA LYS A 198 10.17 -8.14 -2.00
C LYS A 198 8.71 -8.52 -1.78
N TRP A 199 7.79 -7.58 -2.00
CA TRP A 199 6.38 -7.81 -1.76
C TRP A 199 5.81 -8.89 -2.70
N LEU A 200 5.02 -9.80 -2.16
CA LEU A 200 4.47 -10.99 -2.82
C LEU A 200 5.52 -12.05 -3.24
N VAL A 201 6.79 -11.85 -2.92
CA VAL A 201 7.86 -12.83 -3.19
C VAL A 201 8.47 -13.32 -1.88
N GLU A 202 8.95 -12.40 -1.05
CA GLU A 202 9.63 -12.70 0.21
C GLU A 202 8.82 -12.30 1.44
N ARG A 203 7.99 -11.25 1.33
CA ARG A 203 7.23 -10.65 2.45
C ARG A 203 5.85 -10.20 1.99
N ASP A 204 4.96 -10.13 2.98
CA ASP A 204 3.61 -9.60 2.80
C ASP A 204 3.49 -8.13 3.28
N GLU A 205 4.62 -7.42 3.43
CA GLU A 205 4.68 -6.05 3.93
C GLU A 205 5.52 -5.15 3.01
N LEU A 206 5.12 -3.87 2.89
CA LEU A 206 5.93 -2.82 2.28
C LEU A 206 6.78 -2.13 3.35
N GLU A 207 8.01 -1.79 2.99
CA GLU A 207 8.83 -0.91 3.82
C GLU A 207 8.36 0.55 3.68
N ALA A 208 8.57 1.37 4.70
CA ALA A 208 8.20 2.78 4.67
C ALA A 208 8.78 3.51 3.45
N GLY A 209 10.05 3.23 3.12
CA GLY A 209 10.73 3.79 1.96
C GLY A 209 10.03 3.50 0.64
N ASP A 210 9.47 2.29 0.49
CA ASP A 210 8.72 1.91 -0.72
C ASP A 210 7.46 2.76 -0.86
N ILE A 211 6.72 2.93 0.25
CA ILE A 211 5.49 3.73 0.28
C ILE A 211 5.78 5.19 -0.08
N TRP A 212 6.84 5.77 0.51
CA TRP A 212 7.20 7.16 0.24
C TRP A 212 7.72 7.42 -1.17
N GLN A 213 8.23 6.40 -1.87
CA GLN A 213 8.67 6.48 -3.27
C GLN A 213 7.53 6.27 -4.28
N THR A 214 6.31 6.01 -3.85
CA THR A 214 5.16 5.89 -4.76
C THR A 214 4.92 7.20 -5.49
N PRO A 215 4.88 7.21 -6.84
CA PRO A 215 4.52 8.40 -7.60
C PRO A 215 3.04 8.71 -7.39
N ILE A 216 2.72 9.91 -6.91
CA ILE A 216 1.35 10.35 -6.66
C ILE A 216 1.04 11.69 -7.35
N PRO A 217 -0.19 11.89 -7.83
CA PRO A 217 -0.61 13.18 -8.38
C PRO A 217 -0.54 14.29 -7.33
N SER A 218 -0.19 15.51 -7.77
CA SER A 218 -0.30 16.70 -6.93
C SER A 218 -1.71 17.31 -7.10
N PRO A 219 -2.54 17.29 -6.03
CA PRO A 219 -3.93 17.74 -6.13
C PRO A 219 -4.05 19.27 -6.06
N SER A 220 -5.05 19.82 -6.73
CA SER A 220 -5.59 21.16 -6.47
C SER A 220 -6.44 21.18 -5.19
N ASP A 221 -6.75 22.36 -4.67
CA ASP A 221 -7.64 22.52 -3.51
C ASP A 221 -9.04 21.91 -3.74
N ALA A 222 -9.55 21.99 -4.97
CA ALA A 222 -10.84 21.39 -5.34
C ALA A 222 -10.77 19.85 -5.29
N GLU A 223 -9.70 19.25 -5.78
CA GLU A 223 -9.48 17.80 -5.73
C GLU A 223 -9.25 17.31 -4.30
N ILE A 224 -8.58 18.10 -3.44
CA ILE A 224 -8.49 17.81 -2.00
C ILE A 224 -9.88 17.81 -1.36
N ALA A 225 -10.72 18.81 -1.67
CA ALA A 225 -12.07 18.86 -1.13
C ALA A 225 -12.93 17.67 -1.59
N GLU A 226 -12.81 17.26 -2.85
CA GLU A 226 -13.47 16.06 -3.38
C GLU A 226 -12.98 14.79 -2.68
N ALA A 227 -11.67 14.63 -2.50
CA ALA A 227 -11.08 13.50 -1.80
C ALA A 227 -11.58 13.41 -0.34
N CYS A 228 -11.73 14.54 0.36
CA CYS A 228 -12.29 14.59 1.70
C CYS A 228 -13.73 14.07 1.73
N GLY A 229 -14.56 14.50 0.80
CA GLY A 229 -15.94 14.01 0.69
C GLY A 229 -16.01 12.51 0.42
N ILE A 230 -15.13 12.00 -0.45
CA ILE A 230 -15.01 10.57 -0.75
C ILE A 230 -14.56 9.80 0.49
N PHE A 231 -13.54 10.27 1.20
CA PHE A 231 -13.05 9.64 2.44
C PHE A 231 -14.16 9.54 3.48
N ASP A 232 -14.91 10.63 3.72
CA ASP A 232 -16.00 10.66 4.69
C ASP A 232 -17.15 9.72 4.29
N GLU A 233 -17.45 9.62 2.99
CA GLU A 233 -18.43 8.63 2.48
C GLU A 233 -17.96 7.19 2.68
N LEU A 234 -16.67 6.89 2.50
CA LEU A 234 -16.09 5.54 2.70
C LEU A 234 -16.15 5.11 4.17
N ALA A 235 -15.90 6.03 5.11
CA ALA A 235 -16.00 5.76 6.54
C ALA A 235 -17.42 5.32 6.95
N VAL A 236 -18.46 5.87 6.28
CA VAL A 236 -19.86 5.51 6.54
C VAL A 236 -20.31 4.29 5.74
N SER A 237 -19.86 4.13 4.50
CA SER A 237 -20.29 3.06 3.58
C SER A 237 -19.16 2.57 2.68
N PRO A 238 -18.52 1.44 3.04
CA PRO A 238 -17.50 0.81 2.19
C PRO A 238 -17.97 0.46 0.76
N ALA A 239 -19.30 0.40 0.53
CA ALA A 239 -19.87 0.20 -0.82
C ALA A 239 -19.55 1.37 -1.78
N LYS A 240 -19.14 2.53 -1.25
CA LYS A 240 -18.72 3.70 -2.05
C LYS A 240 -17.31 3.58 -2.64
N LYS A 241 -16.65 2.43 -2.50
CA LYS A 241 -15.29 2.20 -3.00
C LYS A 241 -15.13 2.53 -4.48
N GLU A 242 -16.14 2.25 -5.30
CA GLU A 242 -16.10 2.53 -6.74
C GLU A 242 -15.88 4.02 -7.05
N LYS A 243 -16.51 4.91 -6.27
CA LYS A 243 -16.32 6.37 -6.43
C LYS A 243 -14.87 6.78 -6.13
N ALA A 244 -14.26 6.18 -5.10
CA ALA A 244 -12.86 6.41 -4.77
C ALA A 244 -11.92 5.93 -5.88
N GLU A 245 -12.18 4.75 -6.44
CA GLU A 245 -11.40 4.22 -7.55
C GLU A 245 -11.49 5.12 -8.79
N GLN A 246 -12.69 5.59 -9.15
CA GLN A 246 -12.89 6.52 -10.27
C GLN A 246 -12.16 7.84 -10.05
N PHE A 247 -12.23 8.42 -8.84
CA PHE A 247 -11.49 9.62 -8.48
C PHE A 247 -9.98 9.39 -8.64
N VAL A 248 -9.42 8.32 -8.09
CA VAL A 248 -7.98 8.05 -8.18
C VAL A 248 -7.54 7.83 -9.63
N ARG A 249 -8.31 7.08 -10.43
CA ARG A 249 -8.03 6.90 -11.86
C ARG A 249 -8.02 8.21 -12.62
N HIS A 250 -8.96 9.10 -12.30
CA HIS A 250 -8.99 10.47 -12.86
C HIS A 250 -7.74 11.26 -12.47
N MET A 251 -7.35 11.24 -11.20
CA MET A 251 -6.13 11.91 -10.72
C MET A 251 -4.86 11.44 -11.44
N TYR A 252 -4.74 10.13 -11.68
CA TYR A 252 -3.63 9.54 -12.44
C TYR A 252 -3.76 9.73 -13.97
N ARG A 253 -4.82 10.38 -14.45
CA ARG A 253 -5.11 10.61 -15.87
C ARG A 253 -5.05 9.31 -16.69
N LEU A 254 -5.63 8.26 -16.13
CA LEU A 254 -5.66 6.95 -16.77
C LEU A 254 -6.66 6.94 -17.92
N LYS A 255 -6.23 6.36 -19.03
CA LYS A 255 -7.13 5.99 -20.13
C LYS A 255 -7.91 4.75 -19.76
N GLU A 256 -9.02 4.51 -20.45
CA GLU A 256 -9.89 3.36 -20.19
C GLU A 256 -9.12 2.04 -20.26
N TYR A 257 -8.31 1.83 -21.30
CA TYR A 257 -7.52 0.61 -21.42
C TYR A 257 -6.45 0.45 -20.33
N GLU A 258 -5.86 1.55 -19.82
CA GLU A 258 -4.92 1.54 -18.70
C GLU A 258 -5.63 1.13 -17.39
N SER A 259 -6.88 1.55 -17.23
CA SER A 259 -7.73 1.10 -16.11
C SER A 259 -7.99 -0.40 -16.17
N TYR A 260 -8.28 -0.96 -17.35
CA TYR A 260 -8.41 -2.41 -17.52
C TYR A 260 -7.10 -3.16 -17.23
N GLN A 261 -5.95 -2.63 -17.64
CA GLN A 261 -4.65 -3.24 -17.29
C GLN A 261 -4.45 -3.37 -15.77
N ILE A 262 -4.80 -2.31 -15.02
CA ILE A 262 -4.74 -2.32 -13.56
C ILE A 262 -5.68 -3.38 -13.00
N ASP A 263 -6.91 -3.45 -13.50
CA ASP A 263 -7.91 -4.40 -13.04
C ASP A 263 -7.48 -5.85 -13.32
N ASP A 264 -6.97 -6.14 -14.52
CA ASP A 264 -6.44 -7.45 -14.87
C ASP A 264 -5.39 -7.96 -13.89
N VAL A 265 -4.40 -7.11 -13.53
CA VAL A 265 -3.34 -7.47 -12.59
C VAL A 265 -3.90 -7.67 -11.18
N ILE A 266 -4.74 -6.75 -10.72
CA ILE A 266 -5.30 -6.82 -9.36
C ILE A 266 -6.21 -8.04 -9.20
N ASP A 267 -7.07 -8.32 -10.16
CA ASP A 267 -8.00 -9.46 -10.09
C ASP A 267 -7.24 -10.78 -10.16
N TYR A 268 -6.17 -10.88 -10.97
CA TYR A 268 -5.29 -12.04 -10.99
C TYR A 268 -4.62 -12.28 -9.63
N VAL A 269 -4.10 -11.22 -8.99
CA VAL A 269 -3.46 -11.31 -7.67
C VAL A 269 -4.47 -11.65 -6.57
N TYR A 270 -5.70 -11.11 -6.63
CA TYR A 270 -6.77 -11.47 -5.71
C TYR A 270 -7.16 -12.95 -5.80
N ASP A 271 -7.27 -13.47 -7.02
CA ASP A 271 -7.57 -14.89 -7.21
C ASP A 271 -6.45 -15.79 -6.71
N TYR A 272 -5.19 -15.37 -6.88
CA TYR A 272 -4.04 -16.03 -6.28
C TYR A 272 -4.14 -16.09 -4.76
N PHE A 273 -4.45 -14.98 -4.07
CA PHE A 273 -4.59 -14.96 -2.62
C PHE A 273 -5.77 -15.79 -2.12
N LYS A 274 -6.90 -15.79 -2.79
CA LYS A 274 -8.04 -16.65 -2.46
C LYS A 274 -7.65 -18.12 -2.50
N LYS A 275 -6.98 -18.55 -3.56
CA LYS A 275 -6.50 -19.93 -3.71
C LYS A 275 -5.52 -20.31 -2.59
N LYS A 276 -4.57 -19.40 -2.26
CA LYS A 276 -3.61 -19.61 -1.17
C LYS A 276 -4.29 -19.77 0.19
N GLN A 277 -5.35 -19.01 0.49
CA GLN A 277 -6.09 -19.14 1.75
C GLN A 277 -6.81 -20.48 1.89
N HIS A 278 -7.39 -21.00 0.82
CA HIS A 278 -8.08 -22.29 0.81
C HIS A 278 -7.12 -23.49 0.87
N SER A 279 -5.86 -23.31 0.53
CA SER A 279 -4.84 -24.37 0.60
C SER A 279 -4.22 -24.55 1.98
N VAL A 280 -4.42 -23.62 2.90
CA VAL A 280 -3.87 -23.62 4.27
C VAL A 280 -4.93 -24.01 5.32
N SER A 281 -6.20 -24.08 4.94
CA SER A 281 -7.32 -24.56 5.76
C SER A 281 -7.57 -26.05 5.57
#